data_69f1b0d799b14b1cd4fc18bd6a8488ec
#
_entry.id   69f1b0d799b14b1cd4fc18bd6a8488ec
#
_cell.length_a   1.000
_cell.length_b   1.000
_cell.length_c   1.000
_cell.angle_alpha   90.00
_cell.angle_beta   90.00
_cell.angle_gamma   90.00
#
_symmetry.space_group_name_H-M   'P 1'
#
loop_
_entity.id
_entity.type
_entity.pdbx_description
1 polymer ?
#
loop_
_entity_poly.entity_id
_entity_poly.type
_entity_poly.pdbx_seq_one_letter_code
_entity_poly.pdbx_strand_id
1 'polypeptide(L)'
;MSASPLPPRPVDLSSSPATDPLLLRSWRFAVVLALGFASGLPLALTGQAMQAWLSLEGIDVATIGFLSLVGLPYTFKFLWAPLMDRFDLPWLGRRRGWLVLSQLALAGALLAMAATPPKHAVQAFALLAVLVAFLSATQDVVIDAYGTDLLPGAERGMGSSLKVLGYRLAMILSGGVALIWTDPANALAGAAAGAGAAWSWPQVYRLMALIMLGAAALSAVALPRLPEPPPSDGVARQDVIGFAAVVAAVAVGYLVTDRAFGPAASALLGPLLEGTALTPLLRQRWTDLLALLAGIAFTLPLAAWAARRARFATLLSGLANYFAQPGAWAFLAFVVLYKLGDAFAGSLMTPFLLKSMAYGS
;
A
#
# COMPACT_ATOMS: atom_id res chain seq x y z
N MET A 1 -48.25 -27.19 -0.35
CA MET A 1 -47.31 -27.08 0.79
C MET A 1 -45.92 -27.42 0.27
N SER A 2 -45.14 -26.41 -0.08
CA SER A 2 -43.79 -26.56 -0.61
C SER A 2 -42.81 -26.48 0.58
N ALA A 3 -42.09 -27.56 0.84
CA ALA A 3 -41.09 -27.64 1.90
C ALA A 3 -39.87 -26.80 1.49
N SER A 4 -39.57 -25.77 2.27
CA SER A 4 -38.33 -25.00 2.12
C SER A 4 -37.12 -25.91 2.36
N PRO A 5 -36.07 -25.84 1.56
CA PRO A 5 -34.85 -26.62 1.80
C PRO A 5 -34.18 -26.14 3.11
N LEU A 6 -33.83 -27.11 3.94
CA LEU A 6 -33.11 -26.93 5.19
C LEU A 6 -31.75 -26.22 4.89
N PRO A 7 -31.30 -25.30 5.73
CA PRO A 7 -29.97 -24.71 5.60
C PRO A 7 -28.89 -25.79 5.68
N PRO A 8 -27.77 -25.65 4.95
CA PRO A 8 -26.66 -26.60 4.99
C PRO A 8 -26.15 -26.72 6.44
N ARG A 9 -25.97 -27.95 6.91
CA ARG A 9 -25.40 -28.24 8.22
C ARG A 9 -24.02 -27.61 8.32
N PRO A 10 -23.67 -27.01 9.47
CA PRO A 10 -22.30 -26.58 9.72
C PRO A 10 -21.37 -27.78 9.53
N VAL A 11 -20.32 -27.60 8.74
CA VAL A 11 -19.28 -28.63 8.59
C VAL A 11 -18.63 -28.80 9.96
N ASP A 12 -18.81 -30.00 10.51
CA ASP A 12 -18.22 -30.37 11.80
C ASP A 12 -16.72 -30.56 11.60
N LEU A 13 -15.94 -29.58 11.99
CA LEU A 13 -14.47 -29.57 11.93
C LEU A 13 -13.83 -30.41 13.06
N SER A 14 -14.62 -31.15 13.83
CA SER A 14 -14.16 -31.96 14.96
C SER A 14 -13.45 -33.26 14.59
N SER A 15 -13.35 -33.62 13.31
CA SER A 15 -12.73 -34.88 12.86
C SER A 15 -11.30 -34.76 12.31
N SER A 16 -10.68 -33.59 12.40
CA SER A 16 -9.22 -33.46 12.18
C SER A 16 -8.46 -33.91 13.43
N PRO A 17 -7.27 -34.55 13.30
CA PRO A 17 -6.46 -34.94 14.45
C PRO A 17 -6.25 -33.71 15.34
N ALA A 18 -6.48 -33.86 16.65
CA ALA A 18 -6.52 -32.81 17.64
C ALA A 18 -5.19 -32.02 17.64
N THR A 19 -5.07 -31.04 16.78
CA THR A 19 -4.00 -30.06 16.84
C THR A 19 -4.29 -29.19 18.05
N ASP A 20 -3.34 -29.09 18.98
CA ASP A 20 -3.45 -28.28 20.17
C ASP A 20 -3.93 -26.86 19.80
N PRO A 21 -5.04 -26.36 20.35
CA PRO A 21 -5.58 -25.05 20.01
C PRO A 21 -4.57 -23.92 20.24
N LEU A 22 -3.61 -24.08 21.15
CA LEU A 22 -2.53 -23.13 21.37
C LEU A 22 -1.53 -23.12 20.21
N LEU A 23 -1.20 -24.29 19.65
CA LEU A 23 -0.30 -24.40 18.51
C LEU A 23 -0.94 -23.82 17.24
N LEU A 24 -2.23 -24.06 17.02
CA LEU A 24 -2.97 -23.45 15.89
C LEU A 24 -3.03 -21.93 16.00
N ARG A 25 -3.23 -21.42 17.20
CA ARG A 25 -3.25 -19.97 17.48
C ARG A 25 -1.89 -19.33 17.23
N SER A 26 -0.82 -19.90 17.79
CA SER A 26 0.54 -19.38 17.60
C SER A 26 0.98 -19.43 16.15
N TRP A 27 0.61 -20.49 15.43
CA TRP A 27 0.89 -20.59 14.00
C TRP A 27 0.16 -19.50 13.16
N ARG A 28 -1.14 -19.26 13.41
CA ARG A 28 -1.88 -18.17 12.74
C ARG A 28 -1.22 -16.80 12.97
N PHE A 29 -0.80 -16.53 14.19
CA PHE A 29 -0.10 -15.30 14.52
C PHE A 29 1.27 -15.19 13.87
N ALA A 30 2.03 -16.27 13.78
CA ALA A 30 3.30 -16.30 13.06
C ALA A 30 3.11 -16.03 11.56
N VAL A 31 2.07 -16.60 10.93
CA VAL A 31 1.70 -16.33 9.54
C VAL A 31 1.38 -14.85 9.34
N VAL A 32 0.54 -14.27 10.18
CA VAL A 32 0.15 -12.85 10.05
C VAL A 32 1.35 -11.92 10.24
N LEU A 33 2.26 -12.23 11.18
CA LEU A 33 3.51 -11.50 11.37
C LEU A 33 4.39 -11.57 10.12
N ALA A 34 4.59 -12.78 9.56
CA ALA A 34 5.40 -12.98 8.37
C ALA A 34 4.81 -12.30 7.13
N LEU A 35 3.49 -12.34 6.96
CA LEU A 35 2.80 -11.63 5.89
C LEU A 35 2.89 -10.11 6.07
N GLY A 36 2.78 -9.62 7.32
CA GLY A 36 3.04 -8.22 7.64
C GLY A 36 4.45 -7.79 7.27
N PHE A 37 5.44 -8.63 7.56
CA PHE A 37 6.83 -8.38 7.15
C PHE A 37 6.98 -8.33 5.62
N ALA A 38 6.43 -9.29 4.90
CA ALA A 38 6.46 -9.29 3.43
C ALA A 38 5.77 -8.05 2.82
N SER A 39 4.70 -7.55 3.45
CA SER A 39 3.97 -6.34 3.05
C SER A 39 4.80 -5.05 3.24
N GLY A 40 5.52 -4.92 4.36
CA GLY A 40 6.28 -3.70 4.67
C GLY A 40 7.58 -3.53 3.89
N LEU A 41 8.16 -4.63 3.39
CA LEU A 41 9.48 -4.62 2.78
C LEU A 41 9.58 -3.75 1.52
N PRO A 42 8.67 -3.81 0.52
CA PRO A 42 8.80 -3.01 -0.69
C PRO A 42 8.54 -1.51 -0.47
N LEU A 43 7.77 -1.14 0.56
CA LEU A 43 7.39 0.27 0.79
C LEU A 43 8.61 1.16 1.05
N ALA A 44 9.52 0.73 1.92
CA ALA A 44 10.72 1.51 2.20
C ALA A 44 11.68 1.52 0.99
N LEU A 45 11.70 0.45 0.18
CA LEU A 45 12.51 0.36 -1.04
C LEU A 45 12.03 1.31 -2.14
N THR A 46 10.74 1.60 -2.24
CA THR A 46 10.17 2.58 -3.16
C THR A 46 10.05 3.99 -2.54
N GLY A 47 10.35 4.12 -1.27
CA GLY A 47 10.33 5.37 -0.51
C GLY A 47 11.74 5.85 -0.14
N GLN A 48 12.05 5.79 1.15
CA GLN A 48 13.29 6.35 1.72
C GLN A 48 14.57 5.75 1.14
N ALA A 49 14.65 4.42 0.96
CA ALA A 49 15.82 3.76 0.40
C ALA A 49 16.07 4.18 -1.06
N MET A 50 14.99 4.26 -1.87
CA MET A 50 15.08 4.74 -3.24
C MET A 50 15.57 6.21 -3.30
N GLN A 51 15.02 7.09 -2.47
CA GLN A 51 15.42 8.49 -2.42
C GLN A 51 16.89 8.65 -2.03
N ALA A 52 17.36 7.84 -1.08
CA ALA A 52 18.77 7.82 -0.68
C ALA A 52 19.68 7.35 -1.84
N TRP A 53 19.31 6.26 -2.52
CA TRP A 53 20.07 5.79 -3.68
C TRP A 53 20.15 6.84 -4.79
N LEU A 54 19.01 7.44 -5.16
CA LEU A 54 18.95 8.49 -6.18
C LEU A 54 19.82 9.72 -5.80
N SER A 55 19.78 10.12 -4.53
CA SER A 55 20.58 11.21 -4.01
C SER A 55 22.09 10.93 -4.10
N LEU A 56 22.52 9.73 -3.75
CA LEU A 56 23.93 9.31 -3.85
C LEU A 56 24.41 9.18 -5.29
N GLU A 57 23.52 8.88 -6.24
CA GLU A 57 23.82 8.87 -7.69
C GLU A 57 23.82 10.27 -8.31
N GLY A 58 23.55 11.33 -7.51
CA GLY A 58 23.58 12.71 -7.95
C GLY A 58 22.36 13.11 -8.79
N ILE A 59 21.23 12.41 -8.67
CA ILE A 59 19.97 12.79 -9.31
C ILE A 59 19.45 14.06 -8.61
N ASP A 60 18.96 15.00 -9.39
CA ASP A 60 18.47 16.29 -8.90
C ASP A 60 17.24 16.15 -7.96
N VAL A 61 17.14 17.07 -7.00
CA VAL A 61 16.12 17.04 -5.94
C VAL A 61 14.69 17.17 -6.52
N ALA A 62 14.51 17.86 -7.64
CA ALA A 62 13.20 17.99 -8.27
C ALA A 62 12.73 16.65 -8.83
N THR A 63 13.61 15.91 -9.50
CA THR A 63 13.34 14.54 -10.00
C THR A 63 13.06 13.59 -8.84
N ILE A 64 13.84 13.63 -7.74
CA ILE A 64 13.58 12.82 -6.54
C ILE A 64 12.22 13.17 -5.93
N GLY A 65 11.87 14.45 -5.86
CA GLY A 65 10.58 14.93 -5.39
C GLY A 65 9.42 14.40 -6.25
N PHE A 66 9.60 14.40 -7.58
CA PHE A 66 8.60 13.83 -8.49
C PHE A 66 8.44 12.32 -8.32
N LEU A 67 9.54 11.61 -8.08
CA LEU A 67 9.53 10.17 -7.82
C LEU A 67 8.86 9.80 -6.48
N SER A 68 8.62 10.74 -5.57
CA SER A 68 7.81 10.48 -4.37
C SER A 68 6.36 10.10 -4.69
N LEU A 69 5.86 10.48 -5.87
CA LEU A 69 4.54 10.08 -6.38
C LEU A 69 4.42 8.58 -6.68
N VAL A 70 5.52 7.85 -6.71
CA VAL A 70 5.55 6.38 -6.81
C VAL A 70 4.69 5.72 -5.71
N GLY A 71 4.46 6.40 -4.58
CA GLY A 71 3.56 5.92 -3.52
C GLY A 71 2.06 5.98 -3.83
N LEU A 72 1.62 6.62 -4.92
CA LEU A 72 0.20 6.75 -5.25
C LEU A 72 -0.58 5.43 -5.34
N PRO A 73 -0.03 4.31 -5.86
CA PRO A 73 -0.75 3.04 -5.87
C PRO A 73 -1.26 2.60 -4.50
N TYR A 74 -0.52 2.86 -3.42
CA TYR A 74 -0.98 2.51 -2.06
C TYR A 74 -2.24 3.28 -1.65
N THR A 75 -2.39 4.51 -2.12
CA THR A 75 -3.59 5.32 -1.85
C THR A 75 -4.79 4.82 -2.65
N PHE A 76 -4.57 4.40 -3.88
CA PHE A 76 -5.64 4.01 -4.80
C PHE A 76 -5.92 2.50 -4.86
N LYS A 77 -5.26 1.68 -4.02
CA LYS A 77 -5.39 0.21 -4.04
C LYS A 77 -6.83 -0.30 -3.91
N PHE A 78 -7.73 0.47 -3.29
CA PHE A 78 -9.15 0.14 -3.18
C PHE A 78 -9.86 0.06 -4.54
N LEU A 79 -9.35 0.71 -5.58
CA LEU A 79 -9.95 0.68 -6.91
C LEU A 79 -9.89 -0.70 -7.55
N TRP A 80 -8.76 -1.42 -7.38
CA TRP A 80 -8.59 -2.75 -7.98
C TRP A 80 -8.72 -3.90 -6.98
N ALA A 81 -8.89 -3.61 -5.70
CA ALA A 81 -9.15 -4.64 -4.69
C ALA A 81 -10.32 -5.58 -5.07
N PRO A 82 -11.46 -5.08 -5.61
CA PRO A 82 -12.55 -5.95 -6.05
C PRO A 82 -12.17 -6.95 -7.15
N LEU A 83 -11.17 -6.63 -7.97
CA LEU A 83 -10.69 -7.56 -9.01
C LEU A 83 -9.97 -8.76 -8.40
N MET A 84 -9.21 -8.53 -7.31
CA MET A 84 -8.53 -9.61 -6.58
C MET A 84 -9.52 -10.57 -5.91
N ASP A 85 -10.69 -10.06 -5.54
CA ASP A 85 -11.78 -10.87 -4.97
C ASP A 85 -12.56 -11.64 -6.03
N ARG A 86 -12.44 -11.24 -7.29
CA ARG A 86 -13.21 -11.80 -8.41
C ARG A 86 -12.51 -12.96 -9.11
N PHE A 87 -11.19 -12.85 -9.34
CA PHE A 87 -10.46 -13.80 -10.18
C PHE A 87 -9.75 -14.85 -9.33
N ASP A 88 -10.10 -16.12 -9.58
CA ASP A 88 -9.42 -17.28 -8.99
C ASP A 88 -8.19 -17.65 -9.83
N LEU A 89 -7.05 -17.82 -9.16
CA LEU A 89 -5.88 -18.38 -9.80
C LEU A 89 -5.91 -19.92 -9.72
N PRO A 90 -5.68 -20.62 -10.86
CA PRO A 90 -5.68 -22.06 -10.86
C PRO A 90 -4.60 -22.62 -9.91
N TRP A 91 -4.86 -23.78 -9.30
CA TRP A 91 -4.01 -24.60 -8.43
C TRP A 91 -3.84 -24.14 -6.98
N LEU A 92 -3.73 -22.83 -6.70
CA LEU A 92 -3.43 -22.34 -5.36
C LEU A 92 -4.66 -21.76 -4.62
N GLY A 93 -5.78 -21.56 -5.31
CA GLY A 93 -6.94 -20.83 -4.79
C GLY A 93 -6.75 -19.31 -4.92
N ARG A 94 -7.83 -18.55 -4.70
CA ARG A 94 -7.85 -17.11 -4.94
C ARG A 94 -6.84 -16.34 -4.08
N ARG A 95 -7.00 -16.39 -2.76
CA ARG A 95 -6.17 -15.61 -1.82
C ARG A 95 -4.70 -16.00 -1.89
N ARG A 96 -4.41 -17.28 -1.76
CA ARG A 96 -3.04 -17.80 -1.76
C ARG A 96 -2.38 -17.66 -3.15
N GLY A 97 -3.14 -17.87 -4.22
CA GLY A 97 -2.66 -17.68 -5.60
C GLY A 97 -2.22 -16.25 -5.86
N TRP A 98 -3.04 -15.27 -5.51
CA TRP A 98 -2.70 -13.85 -5.65
C TRP A 98 -1.51 -13.43 -4.78
N LEU A 99 -1.40 -13.99 -3.55
CA LEU A 99 -0.23 -13.75 -2.69
C LEU A 99 1.05 -14.21 -3.37
N VAL A 100 1.10 -15.46 -3.79
CA VAL A 100 2.30 -16.03 -4.43
C VAL A 100 2.63 -15.28 -5.72
N LEU A 101 1.63 -15.01 -6.56
CA LEU A 101 1.84 -14.29 -7.82
C LEU A 101 2.39 -12.88 -7.59
N SER A 102 1.81 -12.11 -6.67
CA SER A 102 2.27 -10.76 -6.37
C SER A 102 3.67 -10.75 -5.78
N GLN A 103 4.00 -11.71 -4.90
CA GLN A 103 5.34 -11.84 -4.30
C GLN A 103 6.41 -12.23 -5.34
N LEU A 104 6.09 -13.15 -6.26
CA LEU A 104 7.00 -13.50 -7.36
C LEU A 104 7.21 -12.33 -8.32
N ALA A 105 6.12 -11.64 -8.67
CA ALA A 105 6.21 -10.45 -9.52
C ALA A 105 7.01 -9.32 -8.85
N LEU A 106 6.82 -9.11 -7.54
CA LEU A 106 7.62 -8.17 -6.75
C LEU A 106 9.09 -8.52 -6.74
N ALA A 107 9.42 -9.79 -6.50
CA ALA A 107 10.81 -10.25 -6.53
C ALA A 107 11.45 -9.98 -7.91
N GLY A 108 10.74 -10.28 -9.00
CA GLY A 108 11.19 -9.99 -10.36
C GLY A 108 11.38 -8.48 -10.60
N ALA A 109 10.44 -7.65 -10.17
CA ALA A 109 10.52 -6.19 -10.31
C ALA A 109 11.68 -5.59 -9.48
N LEU A 110 11.92 -6.09 -8.26
CA LEU A 110 13.07 -5.68 -7.43
C LEU A 110 14.40 -6.09 -8.06
N LEU A 111 14.49 -7.30 -8.67
CA LEU A 111 15.67 -7.73 -9.42
C LEU A 111 15.90 -6.85 -10.65
N ALA A 112 14.84 -6.46 -11.35
CA ALA A 112 14.92 -5.53 -12.48
C ALA A 112 15.40 -4.15 -12.02
N MET A 113 14.91 -3.62 -10.89
CA MET A 113 15.44 -2.37 -10.31
C MET A 113 16.91 -2.49 -9.94
N ALA A 114 17.32 -3.61 -9.34
CA ALA A 114 18.73 -3.87 -9.03
C ALA A 114 19.65 -3.92 -10.26
N ALA A 115 19.10 -4.30 -11.41
CA ALA A 115 19.82 -4.36 -12.68
C ALA A 115 19.79 -3.04 -13.49
N THR A 116 19.00 -2.06 -13.05
CA THR A 116 18.79 -0.79 -13.77
C THR A 116 19.36 0.37 -12.94
N PRO A 117 20.63 0.77 -13.12
CA PRO A 117 21.20 1.89 -12.39
C PRO A 117 20.46 3.19 -12.71
N PRO A 118 19.97 3.94 -11.70
CA PRO A 118 19.15 5.15 -11.94
C PRO A 118 19.89 6.24 -12.69
N LYS A 119 21.22 6.33 -12.52
CA LYS A 119 22.06 7.33 -13.19
C LYS A 119 22.01 7.27 -14.72
N HIS A 120 21.82 6.09 -15.30
CA HIS A 120 21.84 5.89 -16.75
C HIS A 120 20.44 5.72 -17.33
N ALA A 121 19.43 5.41 -16.53
CA ALA A 121 18.10 5.05 -16.99
C ALA A 121 17.01 5.49 -15.99
N VAL A 122 16.98 6.79 -15.62
CA VAL A 122 16.05 7.33 -14.62
C VAL A 122 14.59 7.01 -14.95
N GLN A 123 14.19 7.11 -16.23
CA GLN A 123 12.79 6.84 -16.64
C GLN A 123 12.42 5.36 -16.47
N ALA A 124 13.31 4.44 -16.90
CA ALA A 124 13.07 3.01 -16.72
C ALA A 124 13.04 2.63 -15.24
N PHE A 125 13.93 3.20 -14.44
CA PHE A 125 13.97 3.04 -13.00
C PHE A 125 12.67 3.54 -12.34
N ALA A 126 12.17 4.71 -12.75
CA ALA A 126 10.90 5.28 -12.28
C ALA A 126 9.71 4.36 -12.61
N LEU A 127 9.64 3.83 -13.82
CA LEU A 127 8.59 2.89 -14.22
C LEU A 127 8.63 1.60 -13.41
N LEU A 128 9.82 1.07 -13.16
CA LEU A 128 10.01 -0.10 -12.29
C LEU A 128 9.61 0.19 -10.85
N ALA A 129 9.92 1.37 -10.32
CA ALA A 129 9.51 1.78 -8.98
C ALA A 129 7.97 1.87 -8.86
N VAL A 130 7.29 2.45 -9.86
CA VAL A 130 5.81 2.47 -9.93
C VAL A 130 5.25 1.04 -10.00
N LEU A 131 5.87 0.16 -10.79
CA LEU A 131 5.47 -1.24 -10.88
C LEU A 131 5.62 -1.96 -9.53
N VAL A 132 6.76 -1.78 -8.84
CA VAL A 132 6.98 -2.33 -7.48
C VAL A 132 5.93 -1.82 -6.52
N ALA A 133 5.64 -0.51 -6.52
CA ALA A 133 4.61 0.08 -5.65
C ALA A 133 3.21 -0.47 -5.95
N PHE A 134 2.86 -0.64 -7.22
CA PHE A 134 1.59 -1.22 -7.65
C PHE A 134 1.46 -2.70 -7.20
N LEU A 135 2.48 -3.51 -7.44
CA LEU A 135 2.51 -4.92 -7.04
C LEU A 135 2.48 -5.07 -5.51
N SER A 136 3.18 -4.20 -4.79
CA SER A 136 3.16 -4.18 -3.33
C SER A 136 1.80 -3.76 -2.77
N ALA A 137 1.18 -2.73 -3.33
CA ALA A 137 -0.18 -2.33 -2.97
C ALA A 137 -1.21 -3.45 -3.26
N THR A 138 -1.00 -4.20 -4.35
CA THR A 138 -1.81 -5.39 -4.68
C THR A 138 -1.60 -6.51 -3.65
N GLN A 139 -0.35 -6.80 -3.30
CA GLN A 139 -0.02 -7.76 -2.24
C GLN A 139 -0.67 -7.39 -0.91
N ASP A 140 -0.64 -6.10 -0.53
CA ASP A 140 -1.26 -5.60 0.70
C ASP A 140 -2.76 -5.90 0.77
N VAL A 141 -3.49 -5.67 -0.33
CA VAL A 141 -4.93 -5.98 -0.41
C VAL A 141 -5.19 -7.46 -0.13
N VAL A 142 -4.38 -8.33 -0.73
CA VAL A 142 -4.55 -9.78 -0.57
C VAL A 142 -4.17 -10.23 0.83
N ILE A 143 -3.11 -9.66 1.43
CA ILE A 143 -2.69 -9.94 2.82
C ILE A 143 -3.78 -9.52 3.79
N ASP A 144 -4.39 -8.34 3.60
CA ASP A 144 -5.48 -7.84 4.45
C ASP A 144 -6.68 -8.78 4.41
N ALA A 145 -7.07 -9.21 3.22
CA ALA A 145 -8.17 -10.13 3.03
C ALA A 145 -7.85 -11.52 3.62
N TYR A 146 -6.66 -12.05 3.34
CA TYR A 146 -6.24 -13.35 3.87
C TYR A 146 -6.19 -13.36 5.41
N GLY A 147 -5.64 -12.31 6.02
CA GLY A 147 -5.59 -12.18 7.48
C GLY A 147 -6.98 -12.11 8.12
N THR A 148 -7.92 -11.43 7.46
CA THR A 148 -9.31 -11.36 7.93
C THR A 148 -10.02 -12.71 7.85
N ASP A 149 -9.75 -13.49 6.79
CA ASP A 149 -10.33 -14.82 6.57
C ASP A 149 -9.66 -15.88 7.48
N LEU A 150 -8.36 -15.72 7.79
CA LEU A 150 -7.60 -16.65 8.64
C LEU A 150 -7.95 -16.54 10.12
N LEU A 151 -8.23 -15.32 10.62
CA LEU A 151 -8.36 -15.06 12.05
C LEU A 151 -9.82 -15.03 12.51
N PRO A 152 -10.18 -15.81 13.54
CA PRO A 152 -11.45 -15.65 14.24
C PRO A 152 -11.63 -14.22 14.75
N GLY A 153 -12.88 -13.77 14.89
CA GLY A 153 -13.19 -12.40 15.30
C GLY A 153 -12.48 -11.95 16.59
N ALA A 154 -12.38 -12.83 17.58
CA ALA A 154 -11.71 -12.56 18.86
C ALA A 154 -10.17 -12.37 18.72
N GLU A 155 -9.55 -12.91 17.67
CA GLU A 155 -8.10 -12.87 17.45
C GLU A 155 -7.68 -11.75 16.51
N ARG A 156 -8.62 -11.10 15.81
CA ARG A 156 -8.32 -10.07 14.79
C ARG A 156 -7.56 -8.86 15.35
N GLY A 157 -7.87 -8.44 16.57
CA GLY A 157 -7.17 -7.32 17.20
C GLY A 157 -5.67 -7.61 17.40
N MET A 158 -5.35 -8.76 18.00
CA MET A 158 -3.96 -9.19 18.19
C MET A 158 -3.27 -9.44 16.83
N GLY A 159 -3.95 -10.08 15.88
CA GLY A 159 -3.42 -10.31 14.54
C GLY A 159 -3.09 -9.00 13.82
N SER A 160 -3.95 -7.99 13.92
CA SER A 160 -3.69 -6.67 13.35
C SER A 160 -2.43 -6.04 13.95
N SER A 161 -2.24 -6.12 15.26
CA SER A 161 -1.05 -5.61 15.94
C SER A 161 0.22 -6.34 15.49
N LEU A 162 0.18 -7.67 15.36
CA LEU A 162 1.30 -8.47 14.86
C LEU A 162 1.62 -8.19 13.39
N LYS A 163 0.60 -7.98 12.55
CA LYS A 163 0.79 -7.55 11.16
C LYS A 163 1.54 -6.21 11.12
N VAL A 164 1.11 -5.22 11.91
CA VAL A 164 1.77 -3.92 11.99
C VAL A 164 3.20 -4.06 12.51
N LEU A 165 3.44 -4.92 13.50
CA LEU A 165 4.79 -5.20 14.00
C LEU A 165 5.68 -5.76 12.88
N GLY A 166 5.24 -6.80 12.16
CA GLY A 166 5.96 -7.37 11.02
C GLY A 166 6.28 -6.32 9.95
N TYR A 167 5.28 -5.51 9.61
CA TYR A 167 5.41 -4.41 8.67
C TYR A 167 6.50 -3.39 9.10
N ARG A 168 6.51 -2.98 10.36
CA ARG A 168 7.52 -2.05 10.90
C ARG A 168 8.91 -2.66 10.91
N LEU A 169 9.05 -3.94 11.29
CA LEU A 169 10.34 -4.65 11.24
C LEU A 169 10.90 -4.69 9.81
N ALA A 170 10.05 -4.96 8.82
CA ALA A 170 10.46 -4.92 7.42
C ALA A 170 10.91 -3.53 6.97
N MET A 171 10.20 -2.47 7.37
CA MET A 171 10.60 -1.09 7.07
C MET A 171 11.94 -0.73 7.71
N ILE A 172 12.21 -1.19 8.94
CA ILE A 172 13.51 -0.99 9.59
C ILE A 172 14.61 -1.69 8.78
N LEU A 173 14.37 -2.93 8.35
CA LEU A 173 15.34 -3.68 7.56
C LEU A 173 15.59 -3.03 6.20
N SER A 174 14.53 -2.80 5.42
CA SER A 174 14.65 -2.32 4.03
C SER A 174 14.91 -0.82 3.90
N GLY A 175 14.61 -0.04 4.93
CA GLY A 175 14.91 1.38 5.00
C GLY A 175 16.14 1.67 5.85
N GLY A 176 16.08 1.42 7.17
CA GLY A 176 17.12 1.81 8.12
C GLY A 176 18.40 0.99 7.99
N VAL A 177 18.29 -0.34 8.06
CA VAL A 177 19.47 -1.22 8.01
C VAL A 177 20.13 -1.18 6.61
N ALA A 178 19.32 -1.06 5.55
CA ALA A 178 19.82 -0.89 4.20
C ALA A 178 20.70 0.36 4.05
N LEU A 179 20.29 1.49 4.66
CA LEU A 179 21.10 2.73 4.68
C LEU A 179 22.42 2.52 5.41
N ILE A 180 22.42 1.82 6.56
CA ILE A 180 23.65 1.51 7.31
C ILE A 180 24.60 0.65 6.46
N TRP A 181 24.10 -0.34 5.75
CA TRP A 181 24.92 -1.22 4.91
C TRP A 181 25.54 -0.51 3.71
N THR A 182 24.87 0.49 3.18
CA THR A 182 25.31 1.23 1.99
C THR A 182 26.09 2.50 2.33
N ASP A 183 26.26 2.85 3.61
CA ASP A 183 26.99 4.03 4.05
C ASP A 183 28.50 3.85 3.82
N PRO A 184 29.15 4.72 3.01
CA PRO A 184 30.60 4.68 2.79
C PRO A 184 31.43 4.86 4.05
N ALA A 185 30.92 5.59 5.07
CA ALA A 185 31.62 5.77 6.34
C ALA A 185 31.72 4.45 7.12
N ASN A 186 30.65 3.63 7.09
CA ASN A 186 30.67 2.30 7.69
C ASN A 186 31.59 1.33 6.93
N ALA A 187 31.75 1.49 5.62
CA ALA A 187 32.69 0.74 4.83
C ALA A 187 34.15 0.98 5.26
N LEU A 188 34.51 2.25 5.50
CA LEU A 188 35.84 2.63 5.97
C LEU A 188 36.16 2.04 7.36
N ALA A 189 35.19 2.13 8.27
CA ALA A 189 35.30 1.54 9.60
C ALA A 189 35.37 -0.01 9.54
N GLY A 190 34.58 -0.64 8.66
CA GLY A 190 34.60 -2.09 8.42
C GLY A 190 35.88 -2.56 7.78
N ALA A 191 36.44 -1.83 6.82
CA ALA A 191 37.72 -2.14 6.18
C ALA A 191 38.89 -2.05 7.18
N ALA A 192 38.90 -1.08 8.07
CA ALA A 192 39.88 -0.95 9.15
C ALA A 192 39.79 -2.11 10.16
N ALA A 193 38.61 -2.72 10.32
CA ALA A 193 38.35 -3.87 11.18
C ALA A 193 38.49 -5.23 10.46
N GLY A 194 38.87 -5.25 9.17
CA GLY A 194 38.95 -6.48 8.36
C GLY A 194 37.59 -6.99 7.87
N ALA A 195 36.49 -6.22 8.04
CA ALA A 195 35.18 -6.50 7.46
C ALA A 195 35.15 -5.98 6.01
N GLY A 196 34.35 -6.64 5.15
CA GLY A 196 34.28 -6.34 3.71
C GLY A 196 33.79 -4.92 3.38
N ALA A 197 33.88 -4.57 2.10
CA ALA A 197 33.39 -3.28 1.56
C ALA A 197 31.92 -3.07 1.81
N ALA A 198 31.47 -1.78 1.85
CA ALA A 198 30.06 -1.45 1.93
C ALA A 198 29.25 -2.12 0.82
N TRP A 199 27.99 -2.43 1.13
CA TRP A 199 27.08 -2.99 0.16
C TRP A 199 26.68 -1.93 -0.87
N SER A 200 26.59 -2.31 -2.10
CA SER A 200 26.00 -1.47 -3.14
C SER A 200 24.48 -1.54 -3.08
N TRP A 201 23.78 -0.49 -3.50
CA TRP A 201 22.33 -0.48 -3.59
C TRP A 201 21.75 -1.65 -4.42
N PRO A 202 22.33 -2.02 -5.58
CA PRO A 202 21.92 -3.21 -6.30
C PRO A 202 21.99 -4.51 -5.47
N GLN A 203 23.00 -4.66 -4.60
CA GLN A 203 23.09 -5.84 -3.71
C GLN A 203 21.97 -5.85 -2.68
N VAL A 204 21.63 -4.69 -2.10
CA VAL A 204 20.50 -4.54 -1.18
C VAL A 204 19.20 -4.95 -1.85
N TYR A 205 18.90 -4.41 -3.05
CA TYR A 205 17.67 -4.76 -3.78
C TYR A 205 17.61 -6.24 -4.16
N ARG A 206 18.74 -6.86 -4.52
CA ARG A 206 18.83 -8.33 -4.77
C ARG A 206 18.53 -9.13 -3.50
N LEU A 207 19.08 -8.73 -2.36
CA LEU A 207 18.78 -9.39 -1.08
C LEU A 207 17.29 -9.29 -0.75
N MET A 208 16.70 -8.11 -0.92
CA MET A 208 15.27 -7.92 -0.65
C MET A 208 14.39 -8.72 -1.62
N ALA A 209 14.81 -8.86 -2.87
CA ALA A 209 14.17 -9.76 -3.83
C ALA A 209 14.26 -11.23 -3.40
N LEU A 210 15.40 -11.68 -2.89
CA LEU A 210 15.56 -13.05 -2.36
C LEU A 210 14.67 -13.28 -1.12
N ILE A 211 14.57 -12.30 -0.23
CA ILE A 211 13.63 -12.38 0.91
C ILE A 211 12.18 -12.48 0.40
N MET A 212 11.82 -11.73 -0.63
CA MET A 212 10.48 -11.80 -1.23
C MET A 212 10.23 -13.16 -1.92
N LEU A 213 11.23 -13.77 -2.56
CA LEU A 213 11.13 -15.14 -3.07
C LEU A 213 10.94 -16.15 -1.93
N GLY A 214 11.64 -15.97 -0.81
CA GLY A 214 11.43 -16.77 0.40
C GLY A 214 10.01 -16.62 0.93
N ALA A 215 9.47 -15.39 0.94
CA ALA A 215 8.07 -15.13 1.33
C ALA A 215 7.08 -15.82 0.37
N ALA A 216 7.35 -15.81 -0.95
CA ALA A 216 6.53 -16.50 -1.94
C ALA A 216 6.55 -18.03 -1.73
N ALA A 217 7.72 -18.61 -1.48
CA ALA A 217 7.86 -20.02 -1.16
C ALA A 217 7.11 -20.39 0.13
N LEU A 218 7.25 -19.59 1.19
CA LEU A 218 6.51 -19.75 2.44
C LEU A 218 5.00 -19.66 2.21
N SER A 219 4.55 -18.68 1.44
CA SER A 219 3.14 -18.50 1.08
C SER A 219 2.62 -19.70 0.26
N ALA A 220 3.44 -20.26 -0.63
CA ALA A 220 3.07 -21.39 -1.45
C ALA A 220 2.98 -22.72 -0.68
N VAL A 221 3.79 -22.90 0.36
CA VAL A 221 3.91 -24.18 1.07
C VAL A 221 3.15 -24.16 2.41
N ALA A 222 3.37 -23.12 3.22
CA ALA A 222 2.91 -23.10 4.60
C ALA A 222 1.49 -22.53 4.78
N LEU A 223 1.00 -21.67 3.87
CA LEU A 223 -0.33 -21.09 4.03
C LEU A 223 -1.44 -22.10 3.71
N PRO A 224 -2.46 -22.26 4.59
CA PRO A 224 -3.61 -23.11 4.30
C PRO A 224 -4.48 -22.51 3.20
N ARG A 225 -5.19 -23.39 2.50
CA ARG A 225 -6.31 -22.98 1.66
C ARG A 225 -7.48 -22.66 2.58
N LEU A 226 -7.91 -21.41 2.57
CA LEU A 226 -9.08 -21.00 3.33
C LEU A 226 -10.35 -21.27 2.51
N PRO A 227 -11.49 -21.55 3.18
CA PRO A 227 -12.79 -21.58 2.52
C PRO A 227 -13.04 -20.19 1.91
N GLU A 228 -13.24 -20.14 0.61
CA GLU A 228 -13.45 -18.88 -0.08
C GLU A 228 -14.94 -18.71 -0.37
N PRO A 229 -15.52 -17.52 -0.13
CA PRO A 229 -16.88 -17.24 -0.56
C PRO A 229 -16.97 -17.37 -2.08
N PRO A 230 -18.11 -17.83 -2.62
CA PRO A 230 -18.30 -17.93 -4.07
C PRO A 230 -18.03 -16.54 -4.69
N PRO A 231 -17.50 -16.51 -5.94
CA PRO A 231 -17.31 -15.26 -6.65
C PRO A 231 -18.63 -14.48 -6.71
N SER A 232 -18.56 -13.14 -6.56
CA SER A 232 -19.75 -12.29 -6.67
C SER A 232 -20.49 -12.55 -8.00
N ASP A 233 -21.83 -12.53 -7.99
CA ASP A 233 -22.70 -12.87 -9.13
C ASP A 233 -22.60 -11.91 -10.34
N GLY A 234 -21.72 -10.91 -10.30
CA GLY A 234 -21.47 -9.98 -11.40
C GLY A 234 -20.79 -10.64 -12.61
N VAL A 235 -21.00 -10.09 -13.80
CA VAL A 235 -20.28 -10.51 -15.00
C VAL A 235 -18.86 -9.96 -14.93
N ALA A 236 -17.83 -10.82 -14.89
CA ALA A 236 -16.41 -10.43 -14.77
C ALA A 236 -16.01 -9.30 -15.74
N ARG A 237 -16.51 -9.32 -16.97
CA ARG A 237 -16.30 -8.27 -17.97
C ARG A 237 -16.86 -6.91 -17.53
N GLN A 238 -18.02 -6.89 -16.86
CA GLN A 238 -18.62 -5.63 -16.37
C GLN A 238 -17.80 -5.03 -15.23
N ASP A 239 -17.25 -5.84 -14.34
CA ASP A 239 -16.37 -5.36 -13.26
C ASP A 239 -15.06 -4.79 -13.81
N VAL A 240 -14.48 -5.41 -14.84
CA VAL A 240 -13.28 -4.86 -15.52
C VAL A 240 -13.60 -3.53 -16.22
N ILE A 241 -14.73 -3.46 -16.95
CA ILE A 241 -15.17 -2.21 -17.59
C ILE A 241 -15.48 -1.15 -16.53
N GLY A 242 -16.13 -1.53 -15.44
CA GLY A 242 -16.44 -0.66 -14.31
C GLY A 242 -15.19 -0.10 -13.65
N PHE A 243 -14.19 -0.95 -13.42
CA PHE A 243 -12.88 -0.53 -12.95
C PHE A 243 -12.23 0.49 -13.90
N ALA A 244 -12.13 0.16 -15.19
CA ALA A 244 -11.56 1.07 -16.19
C ALA A 244 -12.30 2.42 -16.25
N ALA A 245 -13.62 2.42 -16.15
CA ALA A 245 -14.44 3.63 -16.12
C ALA A 245 -14.17 4.49 -14.88
N VAL A 246 -14.03 3.87 -13.70
CA VAL A 246 -13.70 4.60 -12.46
C VAL A 246 -12.29 5.18 -12.53
N VAL A 247 -11.30 4.41 -13.01
CA VAL A 247 -9.93 4.91 -13.21
C VAL A 247 -9.90 6.08 -14.17
N ALA A 248 -10.61 5.98 -15.30
CA ALA A 248 -10.73 7.08 -16.26
C ALA A 248 -11.40 8.33 -15.62
N ALA A 249 -12.44 8.14 -14.82
CA ALA A 249 -13.10 9.24 -14.11
C ALA A 249 -12.18 9.92 -13.09
N VAL A 250 -11.37 9.15 -12.36
CA VAL A 250 -10.36 9.69 -11.43
C VAL A 250 -9.28 10.45 -12.19
N ALA A 251 -8.78 9.91 -13.31
CA ALA A 251 -7.81 10.58 -14.16
C ALA A 251 -8.35 11.91 -14.74
N VAL A 252 -9.59 11.91 -15.22
CA VAL A 252 -10.27 13.14 -15.67
C VAL A 252 -10.41 14.12 -14.52
N GLY A 253 -10.83 13.67 -13.34
CA GLY A 253 -10.95 14.49 -12.13
C GLY A 253 -9.62 15.15 -11.76
N TYR A 254 -8.52 14.40 -11.81
CA TYR A 254 -7.17 14.93 -11.58
C TYR A 254 -6.79 16.00 -12.61
N LEU A 255 -6.99 15.73 -13.91
CA LEU A 255 -6.69 16.68 -14.98
C LEU A 255 -7.52 17.97 -14.86
N VAL A 256 -8.80 17.85 -14.48
CA VAL A 256 -9.67 19.02 -14.25
C VAL A 256 -9.20 19.80 -13.02
N THR A 257 -8.78 19.10 -11.96
CA THR A 257 -8.22 19.75 -10.75
C THR A 257 -6.97 20.55 -11.09
N ASP A 258 -6.04 19.95 -11.82
CA ASP A 258 -4.78 20.58 -12.20
C ASP A 258 -4.97 21.75 -13.18
N ARG A 259 -5.77 21.58 -14.24
CA ARG A 259 -5.88 22.55 -15.32
C ARG A 259 -6.99 23.58 -15.17
N ALA A 260 -8.00 23.32 -14.34
CA ALA A 260 -9.13 24.24 -14.13
C ALA A 260 -9.21 24.74 -12.70
N PHE A 261 -9.28 23.84 -11.69
CA PHE A 261 -9.47 24.27 -10.31
C PHE A 261 -8.23 24.91 -9.70
N GLY A 262 -7.02 24.48 -10.06
CA GLY A 262 -5.77 25.11 -9.63
C GLY A 262 -5.70 26.59 -10.04
N PRO A 263 -5.74 26.89 -11.35
CA PRO A 263 -5.77 28.27 -11.82
C PRO A 263 -6.96 29.08 -11.30
N ALA A 264 -8.17 28.48 -11.24
CA ALA A 264 -9.35 29.17 -10.71
C ALA A 264 -9.20 29.51 -9.21
N ALA A 265 -8.69 28.59 -8.40
CA ALA A 265 -8.43 28.83 -6.99
C ALA A 265 -7.41 29.97 -6.79
N SER A 266 -6.35 29.99 -7.61
CA SER A 266 -5.34 31.07 -7.58
C SER A 266 -5.94 32.40 -8.00
N ALA A 267 -6.79 32.43 -9.02
CA ALA A 267 -7.45 33.65 -9.48
C ALA A 267 -8.47 34.20 -8.44
N LEU A 268 -9.16 33.31 -7.73
CA LEU A 268 -10.16 33.70 -6.73
C LEU A 268 -9.53 34.10 -5.39
N LEU A 269 -8.59 33.30 -4.87
CA LEU A 269 -7.99 33.55 -3.57
C LEU A 269 -6.78 34.49 -3.62
N GLY A 270 -6.07 34.57 -4.75
CA GLY A 270 -4.90 35.43 -4.90
C GLY A 270 -5.17 36.87 -4.46
N PRO A 271 -6.15 37.57 -5.09
CA PRO A 271 -6.47 38.96 -4.73
C PRO A 271 -6.96 39.12 -3.28
N LEU A 272 -7.71 38.11 -2.76
CA LEU A 272 -8.22 38.14 -1.39
C LEU A 272 -7.13 37.98 -0.33
N LEU A 273 -6.07 37.28 -0.67
CA LEU A 273 -4.96 37.01 0.24
C LEU A 273 -3.80 38.01 0.10
N GLU A 274 -3.77 38.84 -0.94
CA GLU A 274 -2.70 39.83 -1.18
C GLU A 274 -2.62 40.89 -0.08
N GLY A 275 -3.71 41.25 0.58
CA GLY A 275 -3.76 42.19 1.69
C GLY A 275 -3.52 41.61 3.07
N THR A 276 -3.22 40.31 3.18
CA THR A 276 -3.06 39.60 4.45
C THR A 276 -1.58 39.51 4.88
N ALA A 277 -1.34 39.38 6.19
CA ALA A 277 0.00 39.15 6.75
C ALA A 277 0.56 37.73 6.44
N LEU A 278 -0.05 36.97 5.55
CA LEU A 278 0.37 35.63 5.17
C LEU A 278 1.61 35.67 4.25
N THR A 279 2.57 34.79 4.50
CA THR A 279 3.71 34.59 3.60
C THR A 279 3.26 34.07 2.23
N PRO A 280 4.03 34.34 1.14
CA PRO A 280 3.69 33.83 -0.20
C PRO A 280 3.48 32.30 -0.22
N LEU A 281 4.28 31.55 0.55
CA LEU A 281 4.15 30.11 0.68
C LEU A 281 2.81 29.70 1.30
N LEU A 282 2.37 30.39 2.35
CA LEU A 282 1.07 30.12 2.99
C LEU A 282 -0.10 30.46 2.07
N ARG A 283 -0.02 31.53 1.30
CA ARG A 283 -1.04 31.89 0.30
C ARG A 283 -1.18 30.79 -0.74
N GLN A 284 -0.07 30.29 -1.27
CA GLN A 284 -0.08 29.17 -2.21
C GLN A 284 -0.69 27.91 -1.59
N ARG A 285 -0.38 27.58 -0.33
CA ARG A 285 -0.97 26.43 0.36
C ARG A 285 -2.51 26.53 0.49
N TRP A 286 -3.04 27.74 0.71
CA TRP A 286 -4.49 27.94 0.74
C TRP A 286 -5.14 27.77 -0.63
N THR A 287 -4.51 28.26 -1.70
CA THR A 287 -5.00 28.04 -3.07
C THR A 287 -4.96 26.57 -3.46
N ASP A 288 -3.88 25.86 -3.12
CA ASP A 288 -3.74 24.41 -3.36
C ASP A 288 -4.81 23.60 -2.60
N LEU A 289 -5.09 23.99 -1.34
CA LEU A 289 -6.14 23.35 -0.53
C LEU A 289 -7.53 23.55 -1.14
N LEU A 290 -7.85 24.77 -1.60
CA LEU A 290 -9.14 25.03 -2.25
C LEU A 290 -9.27 24.22 -3.55
N ALA A 291 -8.22 24.19 -4.37
CA ALA A 291 -8.18 23.40 -5.60
C ALA A 291 -8.37 21.91 -5.33
N LEU A 292 -7.70 21.40 -4.29
CA LEU A 292 -7.83 19.99 -3.86
C LEU A 292 -9.26 19.67 -3.41
N LEU A 293 -9.87 20.52 -2.57
CA LEU A 293 -11.23 20.31 -2.08
C LEU A 293 -12.26 20.35 -3.22
N ALA A 294 -12.12 21.33 -4.13
CA ALA A 294 -12.95 21.42 -5.34
C ALA A 294 -12.74 20.18 -6.24
N GLY A 295 -11.51 19.74 -6.40
CA GLY A 295 -11.15 18.53 -7.15
C GLY A 295 -11.79 17.27 -6.56
N ILE A 296 -11.75 17.09 -5.24
CA ILE A 296 -12.41 15.98 -4.55
C ILE A 296 -13.92 16.06 -4.73
N ALA A 297 -14.51 17.23 -4.53
CA ALA A 297 -15.96 17.45 -4.68
C ALA A 297 -16.46 17.17 -6.10
N PHE A 298 -15.63 17.35 -7.11
CA PHE A 298 -15.92 17.01 -8.51
C PHE A 298 -15.63 15.53 -8.82
N THR A 299 -14.48 15.03 -8.41
CA THR A 299 -14.00 13.68 -8.77
C THR A 299 -14.84 12.57 -8.14
N LEU A 300 -15.26 12.73 -6.88
CA LEU A 300 -16.05 11.69 -6.20
C LEU A 300 -17.42 11.44 -6.86
N PRO A 301 -18.24 12.47 -7.16
CA PRO A 301 -19.50 12.26 -7.90
C PRO A 301 -19.25 11.69 -9.32
N LEU A 302 -18.21 12.15 -10.02
CA LEU A 302 -17.87 11.67 -11.35
C LEU A 302 -17.49 10.18 -11.30
N ALA A 303 -16.67 9.75 -10.36
CA ALA A 303 -16.31 8.36 -10.17
C ALA A 303 -17.52 7.49 -9.78
N ALA A 304 -18.38 7.99 -8.89
CA ALA A 304 -19.62 7.32 -8.51
C ALA A 304 -20.59 7.18 -9.70
N TRP A 305 -20.70 8.22 -10.53
CA TRP A 305 -21.49 8.18 -11.77
C TRP A 305 -20.91 7.15 -12.75
N ALA A 306 -19.60 7.15 -12.98
CA ALA A 306 -18.91 6.20 -13.85
C ALA A 306 -19.11 4.76 -13.38
N ALA A 307 -18.97 4.49 -12.07
CA ALA A 307 -19.18 3.18 -11.47
C ALA A 307 -20.62 2.68 -11.70
N ARG A 308 -21.61 3.56 -11.48
CA ARG A 308 -23.06 3.24 -11.72
C ARG A 308 -23.32 3.01 -13.21
N ARG A 309 -22.81 3.87 -14.09
CA ARG A 309 -23.03 3.79 -15.54
C ARG A 309 -22.41 2.52 -16.14
N ALA A 310 -21.25 2.13 -15.65
CA ALA A 310 -20.54 0.91 -16.05
C ALA A 310 -21.04 -0.35 -15.31
N ARG A 311 -22.00 -0.21 -14.40
CA ARG A 311 -22.54 -1.33 -13.58
C ARG A 311 -21.44 -2.08 -12.83
N PHE A 312 -20.53 -1.35 -12.18
CA PHE A 312 -19.48 -1.93 -11.34
C PHE A 312 -20.09 -2.47 -10.03
N ALA A 313 -20.73 -3.65 -10.15
CA ALA A 313 -21.56 -4.20 -9.08
C ALA A 313 -20.74 -4.51 -7.82
N THR A 314 -19.54 -5.07 -7.96
CA THR A 314 -18.68 -5.45 -6.83
C THR A 314 -18.28 -4.26 -5.97
N LEU A 315 -17.91 -3.12 -6.59
CA LEU A 315 -17.60 -1.88 -5.85
C LEU A 315 -18.82 -1.29 -5.19
N LEU A 316 -19.94 -1.16 -5.95
CA LEU A 316 -21.15 -0.52 -5.47
C LEU A 316 -21.80 -1.31 -4.34
N SER A 317 -21.87 -2.64 -4.44
CA SER A 317 -22.41 -3.49 -3.37
C SER A 317 -21.50 -3.49 -2.14
N GLY A 318 -20.18 -3.52 -2.32
CA GLY A 318 -19.23 -3.42 -1.23
C GLY A 318 -19.37 -2.13 -0.43
N LEU A 319 -19.45 -0.99 -1.12
CA LEU A 319 -19.68 0.32 -0.49
C LEU A 319 -21.06 0.38 0.19
N ALA A 320 -22.10 -0.08 -0.49
CA ALA A 320 -23.47 -0.08 0.07
C ALA A 320 -23.54 -0.93 1.35
N ASN A 321 -22.96 -2.13 1.34
CA ASN A 321 -22.90 -3.02 2.49
C ASN A 321 -22.09 -2.42 3.65
N TYR A 322 -20.99 -1.73 3.36
CA TYR A 322 -20.21 -1.04 4.38
C TYR A 322 -21.01 0.07 5.05
N PHE A 323 -21.58 0.97 4.25
CA PHE A 323 -22.34 2.13 4.79
C PHE A 323 -23.72 1.77 5.38
N ALA A 324 -24.23 0.58 5.09
CA ALA A 324 -25.43 0.05 5.75
C ALA A 324 -25.15 -0.42 7.19
N GLN A 325 -23.89 -0.63 7.57
CA GLN A 325 -23.54 -1.07 8.93
C GLN A 325 -23.77 0.08 9.94
N PRO A 326 -24.35 -0.21 11.10
CA PRO A 326 -24.53 0.79 12.15
C PRO A 326 -23.14 1.29 12.63
N GLY A 327 -22.97 2.60 12.66
CA GLY A 327 -21.72 3.25 13.08
C GLY A 327 -20.65 3.40 11.98
N ALA A 328 -20.87 2.96 10.74
CA ALA A 328 -19.89 3.05 9.64
C ALA A 328 -19.41 4.49 9.41
N TRP A 329 -20.28 5.47 9.45
CA TRP A 329 -19.93 6.89 9.31
C TRP A 329 -19.09 7.42 10.47
N ALA A 330 -19.43 7.04 11.71
CA ALA A 330 -18.66 7.42 12.89
C ALA A 330 -17.27 6.79 12.86
N PHE A 331 -17.17 5.52 12.45
CA PHE A 331 -15.90 4.83 12.28
C PHE A 331 -15.05 5.47 11.16
N LEU A 332 -15.66 5.82 10.04
CA LEU A 332 -14.95 6.53 8.95
C LEU A 332 -14.40 7.89 9.44
N ALA A 333 -15.23 8.68 10.14
CA ALA A 333 -14.80 9.95 10.72
C ALA A 333 -13.64 9.75 11.71
N PHE A 334 -13.73 8.74 12.58
CA PHE A 334 -12.64 8.39 13.50
C PHE A 334 -11.34 8.05 12.76
N VAL A 335 -11.40 7.21 11.71
CA VAL A 335 -10.23 6.85 10.90
C VAL A 335 -9.60 8.07 10.24
N VAL A 336 -10.42 8.96 9.68
CA VAL A 336 -9.93 10.21 9.05
C VAL A 336 -9.24 11.09 10.09
N LEU A 337 -9.86 11.35 11.24
CA LEU A 337 -9.29 12.17 12.30
C LEU A 337 -8.00 11.56 12.87
N TYR A 338 -7.98 10.24 13.09
CA TYR A 338 -6.78 9.52 13.52
C TYR A 338 -5.65 9.68 12.51
N LYS A 339 -5.92 9.51 11.21
CA LYS A 339 -4.92 9.65 10.16
C LYS A 339 -4.41 11.08 10.00
N LEU A 340 -5.26 12.07 10.19
CA LEU A 340 -4.83 13.47 10.23
C LEU A 340 -3.89 13.71 11.41
N GLY A 341 -4.24 13.22 12.61
CA GLY A 341 -3.35 13.32 13.79
C GLY A 341 -1.99 12.64 13.58
N ASP A 342 -1.98 11.44 13.01
CA ASP A 342 -0.76 10.69 12.66
C ASP A 342 0.11 11.46 11.64
N ALA A 343 -0.49 12.05 10.61
CA ALA A 343 0.19 12.86 9.61
C ALA A 343 0.79 14.16 10.21
N PHE A 344 0.04 14.84 11.08
CA PHE A 344 0.55 16.03 11.78
C PHE A 344 1.71 15.68 12.72
N ALA A 345 1.56 14.63 13.53
CA ALA A 345 2.63 14.18 14.43
C ALA A 345 3.90 13.81 13.63
N GLY A 346 3.75 13.08 12.53
CA GLY A 346 4.86 12.72 11.65
C GLY A 346 5.55 13.94 11.02
N SER A 347 4.80 14.94 10.58
CA SER A 347 5.35 16.15 9.96
C SER A 347 6.10 17.04 10.95
N LEU A 348 5.70 17.04 12.23
CA LEU A 348 6.32 17.86 13.28
C LEU A 348 7.50 17.15 13.96
N MET A 349 7.61 15.82 13.85
CA MET A 349 8.60 15.02 14.56
C MET A 349 10.04 15.44 14.20
N THR A 350 10.36 15.58 12.91
CA THR A 350 11.70 15.96 12.45
C THR A 350 12.08 17.39 12.90
N PRO A 351 11.26 18.44 12.68
CA PRO A 351 11.54 19.78 13.20
C PRO A 351 11.67 19.81 14.73
N PHE A 352 10.86 19.03 15.45
CA PHE A 352 10.93 18.95 16.92
C PHE A 352 12.26 18.34 17.37
N LEU A 353 12.67 17.21 16.81
CA LEU A 353 13.93 16.56 17.16
C LEU A 353 15.15 17.45 16.87
N LEU A 354 15.16 18.13 15.72
CA LEU A 354 16.28 18.99 15.32
C LEU A 354 16.36 20.28 16.14
N LYS A 355 15.20 20.94 16.40
CA LYS A 355 15.19 22.26 17.03
C LYS A 355 15.05 22.21 18.56
N SER A 356 14.28 21.27 19.11
CA SER A 356 13.96 21.23 20.53
C SER A 356 14.84 20.28 21.32
N MET A 357 15.36 19.23 20.70
CA MET A 357 16.22 18.26 21.36
C MET A 357 17.68 18.35 20.94
N ALA A 358 18.04 19.33 20.09
CA ALA A 358 19.40 19.56 19.59
C ALA A 358 20.08 18.27 19.04
N TYR A 359 19.29 17.36 18.50
CA TYR A 359 19.82 16.19 17.80
C TYR A 359 20.36 16.65 16.44
N GLY A 360 21.65 16.83 16.37
CA GLY A 360 22.38 17.01 15.12
C GLY A 360 22.78 18.46 14.84
N SER A 361 23.88 18.82 15.30
CA SER A 361 24.85 19.73 14.66
C SER A 361 26.14 18.95 14.50
#